data_044a33eb9d82456476ae2d10e9c20641
#
_entry.id   044a33eb9d82456476ae2d10e9c20641
#
_cell.length_a   1.000
_cell.length_b   1.000
_cell.length_c   1.000
_cell.angle_alpha   90.00
_cell.angle_beta   90.00
_cell.angle_gamma   90.00
#
_symmetry.space_group_name_H-M   'P 1'
#
loop_
_entity.id
_entity.type
_entity.pdbx_description
1 polymer ?
#
loop_
_entity_poly.entity_id
_entity_poly.type
_entity_poly.pdbx_seq_one_letter_code
_entity_poly.pdbx_strand_id
1 'polypeptide(L)'
;MDLKRYTHADARDVRSLLLDIHDEAYANDPDPFHSRERFSYFVDLWSSRENWQCVSGWEDGGPVGYAYGSMLKPGGWWKGHHRPASTRGSVFALSELMVIPQWRGTGRAKQIHDALIESVAADFVTLLVESAHHKVQSLYERWGYNKVGEAKPSDDSPLSAVMAKELKRD
;
A
#
# COMPACT_ATOMS: atom_id res chain seq x y z
N MET A 1 -6.34 -7.44 17.85
CA MET A 1 -5.63 -7.79 16.60
C MET A 1 -4.14 -7.72 16.86
N ASP A 2 -3.42 -8.79 16.59
CA ASP A 2 -1.96 -8.85 16.69
C ASP A 2 -1.33 -8.32 15.40
N LEU A 3 -0.22 -7.58 15.52
CA LEU A 3 0.50 -7.01 14.39
C LEU A 3 1.88 -7.65 14.26
N LYS A 4 2.21 -8.15 13.08
CA LYS A 4 3.54 -8.69 12.75
C LYS A 4 4.22 -7.78 11.75
N ARG A 5 5.51 -7.48 11.99
CA ARG A 5 6.34 -6.62 11.13
C ARG A 5 7.35 -7.46 10.38
N TYR A 6 7.57 -7.11 9.13
CA TYR A 6 8.51 -7.78 8.24
C TYR A 6 9.36 -6.74 7.51
N THR A 7 10.58 -7.12 7.21
CA THR A 7 11.54 -6.34 6.43
C THR A 7 11.88 -7.07 5.14
N HIS A 8 12.72 -6.46 4.31
CA HIS A 8 13.25 -7.09 3.10
C HIS A 8 13.84 -8.50 3.36
N ALA A 9 14.46 -8.73 4.51
CA ALA A 9 15.01 -10.04 4.86
C ALA A 9 13.94 -11.13 4.98
N ASP A 10 12.70 -10.77 5.34
CA ASP A 10 11.57 -11.69 5.53
C ASP A 10 10.74 -11.87 4.25
N ALA A 11 11.05 -11.15 3.17
CA ALA A 11 10.20 -11.04 1.98
C ALA A 11 9.85 -12.40 1.36
N ARG A 12 10.81 -13.32 1.32
CA ARG A 12 10.60 -14.68 0.79
C ARG A 12 9.60 -15.46 1.64
N ASP A 13 9.71 -15.38 2.94
CA ASP A 13 8.89 -16.17 3.88
C ASP A 13 7.45 -15.66 3.95
N VAL A 14 7.24 -14.35 3.80
CA VAL A 14 5.91 -13.73 3.86
C VAL A 14 5.19 -13.71 2.50
N ARG A 15 5.88 -13.98 1.40
CA ARG A 15 5.34 -13.86 0.04
C ARG A 15 4.03 -14.62 -0.18
N SER A 16 3.97 -15.89 0.23
CA SER A 16 2.75 -16.70 0.08
C SER A 16 1.57 -16.10 0.83
N LEU A 17 1.78 -15.62 2.04
CA LEU A 17 0.74 -14.96 2.84
C LEU A 17 0.15 -13.74 2.09
N LEU A 18 1.00 -12.90 1.48
CA LEU A 18 0.53 -11.72 0.74
C LEU A 18 -0.31 -12.13 -0.48
N LEU A 19 0.12 -13.16 -1.21
CA LEU A 19 -0.60 -13.66 -2.39
C LEU A 19 -1.94 -14.30 -2.01
N ASP A 20 -1.98 -15.06 -0.91
CA ASP A 20 -3.20 -15.75 -0.47
C ASP A 20 -4.25 -14.73 0.03
N ILE A 21 -3.83 -13.70 0.76
CA ILE A 21 -4.73 -12.59 1.16
C ILE A 21 -5.25 -11.83 -0.07
N HIS A 22 -4.39 -11.61 -1.08
CA HIS A 22 -4.80 -10.99 -2.33
C HIS A 22 -5.87 -11.82 -3.05
N ASP A 23 -5.66 -13.12 -3.18
CA ASP A 23 -6.63 -14.01 -3.84
C ASP A 23 -7.98 -14.00 -3.13
N GLU A 24 -7.99 -13.96 -1.82
CA GLU A 24 -9.24 -13.85 -1.05
C GLU A 24 -9.92 -12.49 -1.24
N ALA A 25 -9.14 -11.41 -1.26
CA ALA A 25 -9.64 -10.05 -1.44
C ALA A 25 -10.26 -9.81 -2.83
N TYR A 26 -9.71 -10.46 -3.87
CA TYR A 26 -10.11 -10.33 -5.27
C TYR A 26 -10.75 -11.60 -5.87
N ALA A 27 -11.26 -12.50 -5.03
CA ALA A 27 -11.79 -13.81 -5.43
C ALA A 27 -12.83 -13.77 -6.58
N ASN A 28 -13.59 -12.68 -6.69
CA ASN A 28 -14.63 -12.49 -7.71
C ASN A 28 -14.32 -11.37 -8.71
N ASP A 29 -13.09 -10.88 -8.75
CA ASP A 29 -12.69 -9.82 -9.69
C ASP A 29 -12.17 -10.45 -10.98
N PRO A 30 -12.81 -10.17 -12.15
CA PRO A 30 -12.38 -10.74 -13.43
C PRO A 30 -11.24 -9.97 -14.10
N ASP A 31 -10.80 -8.82 -13.55
CA ASP A 31 -9.76 -7.99 -14.16
C ASP A 31 -8.40 -8.71 -14.12
N PRO A 32 -7.76 -8.98 -15.29
CA PRO A 32 -6.43 -9.59 -15.33
C PRO A 32 -5.36 -8.81 -14.55
N PHE A 33 -5.53 -7.50 -14.38
CA PHE A 33 -4.65 -6.67 -13.55
C PHE A 33 -4.66 -7.11 -12.07
N HIS A 34 -5.78 -7.63 -11.58
CA HIS A 34 -5.95 -8.16 -10.23
C HIS A 34 -5.71 -9.68 -10.13
N SER A 35 -5.14 -10.32 -11.16
CA SER A 35 -4.78 -11.73 -11.10
C SER A 35 -3.62 -11.99 -10.12
N ARG A 36 -3.58 -13.19 -9.55
CA ARG A 36 -2.45 -13.63 -8.71
C ARG A 36 -1.11 -13.50 -9.42
N GLU A 37 -1.05 -13.86 -10.71
CA GLU A 37 0.18 -13.77 -11.51
C GLU A 37 0.66 -12.32 -11.63
N ARG A 38 -0.23 -11.39 -11.99
CA ARG A 38 0.11 -9.97 -12.12
C ARG A 38 0.50 -9.38 -10.76
N PHE A 39 -0.23 -9.72 -9.72
CA PHE A 39 0.07 -9.27 -8.36
C PHE A 39 1.40 -9.81 -7.85
N SER A 40 1.74 -11.07 -8.13
CA SER A 40 3.02 -11.65 -7.73
C SER A 40 4.22 -10.88 -8.31
N TYR A 41 4.09 -10.37 -9.53
CA TYR A 41 5.10 -9.50 -10.11
C TYR A 41 5.31 -8.22 -9.29
N PHE A 42 4.24 -7.58 -8.83
CA PHE A 42 4.36 -6.37 -8.00
C PHE A 42 4.92 -6.68 -6.62
N VAL A 43 4.51 -7.78 -5.98
CA VAL A 43 5.09 -8.21 -4.71
C VAL A 43 6.59 -8.40 -4.84
N ASP A 44 7.05 -9.11 -5.87
CA ASP A 44 8.47 -9.36 -6.10
C ASP A 44 9.24 -8.07 -6.40
N LEU A 45 8.66 -7.19 -7.21
CA LEU A 45 9.25 -5.88 -7.54
C LEU A 45 9.45 -5.00 -6.30
N TRP A 46 8.43 -4.88 -5.46
CA TRP A 46 8.48 -4.03 -4.27
C TRP A 46 9.34 -4.64 -3.17
N SER A 47 9.17 -5.93 -2.89
CA SER A 47 9.91 -6.61 -1.83
C SER A 47 11.40 -6.84 -2.12
N SER A 48 11.84 -6.65 -3.37
CA SER A 48 13.27 -6.66 -3.74
C SER A 48 14.03 -5.43 -3.24
N ARG A 49 13.35 -4.38 -2.81
CA ARG A 49 13.96 -3.15 -2.31
C ARG A 49 14.45 -3.32 -0.88
N GLU A 50 15.69 -2.94 -0.60
CA GLU A 50 16.32 -3.11 0.74
C GLU A 50 15.55 -2.42 1.89
N ASN A 51 14.83 -1.34 1.57
CA ASN A 51 14.05 -0.58 2.54
C ASN A 51 12.55 -0.94 2.54
N TRP A 52 12.18 -2.07 1.93
CA TRP A 52 10.81 -2.57 1.98
C TRP A 52 10.40 -2.94 3.40
N GLN A 53 9.20 -2.56 3.77
CA GLN A 53 8.58 -2.88 5.05
C GLN A 53 7.14 -3.34 4.84
N CYS A 54 6.73 -4.29 5.66
CA CYS A 54 5.38 -4.83 5.66
C CYS A 54 4.87 -5.01 7.09
N VAL A 55 3.59 -4.78 7.28
CA VAL A 55 2.87 -5.11 8.51
C VAL A 55 1.66 -5.97 8.16
N SER A 56 1.50 -7.11 8.83
CA SER A 56 0.27 -7.91 8.74
C SER A 56 -0.50 -7.88 10.05
N GLY A 57 -1.83 -7.90 9.94
CA GLY A 57 -2.76 -8.03 11.07
C GLY A 57 -3.27 -9.46 11.19
N TRP A 58 -3.42 -9.92 12.44
CA TRP A 58 -3.87 -11.28 12.79
C TRP A 58 -4.92 -11.22 13.87
N GLU A 59 -6.00 -11.99 13.71
CA GLU A 59 -7.07 -12.09 14.71
C GLU A 59 -7.69 -13.50 14.63
N ASP A 60 -8.05 -14.04 15.78
CA ASP A 60 -8.64 -15.40 15.89
C ASP A 60 -7.81 -16.51 15.19
N GLY A 61 -6.48 -16.36 15.21
CA GLY A 61 -5.55 -17.32 14.62
C GLY A 61 -5.38 -17.24 13.10
N GLY A 62 -6.10 -16.32 12.43
CA GLY A 62 -6.03 -16.11 10.98
C GLY A 62 -5.52 -14.72 10.59
N PRO A 63 -5.10 -14.54 9.31
CA PRO A 63 -4.72 -13.24 8.80
C PRO A 63 -5.95 -12.35 8.61
N VAL A 64 -5.78 -11.07 8.88
CA VAL A 64 -6.79 -10.02 8.66
C VAL A 64 -6.50 -9.25 7.38
N GLY A 65 -5.23 -8.99 7.14
CA GLY A 65 -4.76 -8.18 6.03
C GLY A 65 -3.31 -7.75 6.22
N TYR A 66 -2.85 -6.89 5.34
CA TYR A 66 -1.49 -6.35 5.40
C TYR A 66 -1.38 -4.99 4.74
N ALA A 67 -0.28 -4.31 5.00
CA ALA A 67 0.19 -3.17 4.24
C ALA A 67 1.69 -3.30 4.00
N TYR A 68 2.16 -2.90 2.82
CA TYR A 68 3.60 -2.81 2.55
C TYR A 68 3.94 -1.61 1.66
N GLY A 69 5.20 -1.25 1.70
CA GLY A 69 5.77 -0.23 0.85
C GLY A 69 7.27 -0.14 1.00
N SER A 70 7.86 0.89 0.41
CA SER A 70 9.28 1.19 0.54
C SER A 70 9.55 2.67 0.38
N MET A 71 10.72 3.12 0.87
CA MET A 71 11.20 4.46 0.60
C MET A 71 11.48 4.64 -0.89
N LEU A 72 11.06 5.74 -1.45
CA LEU A 72 11.47 6.15 -2.79
C LEU A 72 12.91 6.65 -2.75
N LYS A 73 13.62 6.47 -3.87
CA LYS A 73 14.94 7.10 -4.06
C LYS A 73 14.79 8.62 -4.02
N PRO A 74 15.84 9.38 -3.63
CA PRO A 74 15.80 10.82 -3.68
C PRO A 74 15.30 11.33 -5.04
N GLY A 75 14.27 12.21 -5.02
CA GLY A 75 13.61 12.70 -6.24
C GLY A 75 12.64 11.73 -6.92
N GLY A 76 12.58 10.48 -6.45
CA GLY A 76 11.66 9.46 -6.99
C GLY A 76 10.17 9.79 -6.74
N TRP A 77 9.33 9.33 -7.66
CA TRP A 77 7.88 9.48 -7.60
C TRP A 77 7.18 8.42 -8.45
N TRP A 78 5.86 8.45 -8.46
CA TRP A 78 5.06 7.55 -9.28
C TRP A 78 5.27 7.84 -10.77
N LYS A 79 5.45 6.77 -11.55
CA LYS A 79 5.54 6.87 -13.01
C LYS A 79 4.23 7.45 -13.56
N GLY A 80 4.34 8.38 -14.50
CA GLY A 80 3.20 9.05 -15.13
C GLY A 80 2.65 10.26 -14.37
N HIS A 81 3.30 10.66 -13.26
CA HIS A 81 2.95 11.89 -12.54
C HIS A 81 4.21 12.63 -12.10
N HIS A 82 4.18 13.96 -12.15
CA HIS A 82 5.26 14.80 -11.64
C HIS A 82 5.15 14.98 -10.13
N ARG A 83 6.26 14.79 -9.42
CA ARG A 83 6.30 15.00 -7.97
C ARG A 83 5.93 16.43 -7.62
N PRO A 84 4.91 16.66 -6.77
CA PRO A 84 4.55 18.00 -6.34
C PRO A 84 5.69 18.66 -5.55
N ALA A 85 5.94 19.95 -5.82
CA ALA A 85 6.96 20.73 -5.10
C ALA A 85 6.70 20.82 -3.59
N SER A 86 5.46 20.62 -3.15
CA SER A 86 5.05 20.58 -1.75
C SER A 86 5.53 19.33 -1.01
N THR A 87 5.86 18.24 -1.71
CA THR A 87 6.30 16.97 -1.12
C THR A 87 7.82 16.91 -0.98
N ARG A 88 8.42 17.89 -0.30
CA ARG A 88 9.87 17.97 -0.10
C ARG A 88 10.33 16.95 0.94
N GLY A 89 11.55 16.43 0.77
CA GLY A 89 12.16 15.49 1.72
C GLY A 89 12.00 14.03 1.30
N SER A 90 12.11 13.14 2.27
CA SER A 90 12.01 11.70 2.07
C SER A 90 10.55 11.25 1.94
N VAL A 91 10.30 10.29 1.06
CA VAL A 91 8.95 9.80 0.76
C VAL A 91 8.90 8.29 0.88
N PHE A 92 7.94 7.80 1.64
CA PHE A 92 7.56 6.38 1.67
C PHE A 92 6.39 6.15 0.73
N ALA A 93 6.54 5.22 -0.21
CA ALA A 93 5.46 4.80 -1.07
C ALA A 93 4.74 3.60 -0.44
N LEU A 94 3.53 3.82 0.06
CA LEU A 94 2.62 2.76 0.48
C LEU A 94 2.07 2.11 -0.79
N SER A 95 2.59 0.94 -1.13
CA SER A 95 2.25 0.26 -2.38
C SER A 95 0.99 -0.55 -2.30
N GLU A 96 0.72 -1.16 -1.15
CA GLU A 96 -0.43 -2.02 -0.97
C GLU A 96 -0.97 -1.90 0.45
N LEU A 97 -2.30 -1.86 0.57
CA LEU A 97 -3.04 -2.03 1.80
C LEU A 97 -4.27 -2.88 1.49
N MET A 98 -4.35 -4.04 2.08
CA MET A 98 -5.38 -5.01 1.78
C MET A 98 -5.93 -5.65 3.05
N VAL A 99 -7.26 -5.78 3.10
CA VAL A 99 -7.98 -6.46 4.19
C VAL A 99 -8.96 -7.45 3.56
N ILE A 100 -8.96 -8.68 4.06
CA ILE A 100 -9.88 -9.71 3.58
C ILE A 100 -11.33 -9.31 3.86
N PRO A 101 -12.30 -9.75 3.03
CA PRO A 101 -13.66 -9.22 3.02
C PRO A 101 -14.36 -9.19 4.38
N GLN A 102 -14.19 -10.25 5.18
CA GLN A 102 -14.85 -10.36 6.49
C GLN A 102 -14.44 -9.29 7.50
N TRP A 103 -13.26 -8.68 7.34
CA TRP A 103 -12.75 -7.64 8.24
C TRP A 103 -12.90 -6.22 7.71
N ARG A 104 -13.51 -6.05 6.53
CA ARG A 104 -13.76 -4.72 5.96
C ARG A 104 -14.78 -3.95 6.81
N GLY A 105 -14.58 -2.64 6.93
CA GLY A 105 -15.46 -1.78 7.73
C GLY A 105 -15.29 -1.89 9.25
N THR A 106 -14.31 -2.65 9.73
CA THR A 106 -14.06 -2.90 11.17
C THR A 106 -12.95 -2.03 11.78
N GLY A 107 -12.36 -1.12 11.00
CA GLY A 107 -11.23 -0.29 11.44
C GLY A 107 -9.85 -0.98 11.36
N ARG A 108 -9.78 -2.25 10.97
CA ARG A 108 -8.55 -3.03 10.91
C ARG A 108 -7.57 -2.49 9.87
N ALA A 109 -8.06 -2.02 8.73
CA ALA A 109 -7.24 -1.39 7.70
C ALA A 109 -6.45 -0.19 8.28
N LYS A 110 -7.11 0.65 9.06
CA LYS A 110 -6.46 1.82 9.69
C LYS A 110 -5.39 1.40 10.68
N GLN A 111 -5.65 0.38 11.50
CA GLN A 111 -4.67 -0.13 12.47
C GLN A 111 -3.40 -0.66 11.77
N ILE A 112 -3.57 -1.43 10.67
CA ILE A 112 -2.44 -1.95 9.89
C ILE A 112 -1.68 -0.79 9.22
N HIS A 113 -2.41 0.15 8.59
CA HIS A 113 -1.86 1.34 7.98
C HIS A 113 -1.01 2.15 8.97
N ASP A 114 -1.60 2.52 10.11
CA ASP A 114 -0.93 3.36 11.10
C ASP A 114 0.33 2.66 11.64
N ALA A 115 0.24 1.37 11.93
CA ALA A 115 1.39 0.59 12.39
C ALA A 115 2.55 0.55 11.37
N LEU A 116 2.26 0.53 10.07
CA LEU A 116 3.29 0.62 9.04
C LEU A 116 3.87 2.04 8.99
N ILE A 117 3.02 3.07 8.94
CA ILE A 117 3.46 4.46 8.79
C ILE A 117 4.26 4.93 10.02
N GLU A 118 3.89 4.52 11.22
CA GLU A 118 4.65 4.82 12.45
C GLU A 118 6.04 4.19 12.47
N SER A 119 6.25 3.11 11.72
CA SER A 119 7.55 2.42 11.66
C SER A 119 8.54 3.03 10.68
N VAL A 120 8.10 3.93 9.80
CA VAL A 120 8.95 4.49 8.74
C VAL A 120 9.44 5.89 9.06
N ALA A 121 10.72 6.15 8.75
CA ALA A 121 11.35 7.47 8.93
C ALA A 121 11.25 8.28 7.61
N ALA A 122 10.06 8.75 7.27
CA ALA A 122 9.80 9.55 6.07
C ALA A 122 9.17 10.90 6.41
N ASP A 123 9.35 11.90 5.55
CA ASP A 123 8.69 13.20 5.68
C ASP A 123 7.26 13.14 5.11
N PHE A 124 7.07 12.32 4.08
CA PHE A 124 5.78 12.11 3.41
C PHE A 124 5.52 10.62 3.20
N VAL A 125 4.25 10.28 3.15
CA VAL A 125 3.75 9.03 2.60
C VAL A 125 2.88 9.32 1.38
N THR A 126 3.00 8.50 0.33
CA THR A 126 2.20 8.59 -0.89
C THR A 126 1.65 7.24 -1.27
N LEU A 127 0.52 7.23 -1.94
CA LEU A 127 -0.14 6.02 -2.43
C LEU A 127 -0.95 6.29 -3.70
N LEU A 128 -1.34 5.22 -4.39
CA LEU A 128 -2.25 5.25 -5.52
C LEU A 128 -3.57 4.58 -5.14
N VAL A 129 -4.67 5.18 -5.56
CA VAL A 129 -6.01 4.62 -5.45
C VAL A 129 -6.67 4.70 -6.81
N GLU A 130 -7.26 3.59 -7.30
CA GLU A 130 -8.01 3.63 -8.55
C GLU A 130 -9.03 4.76 -8.55
N SER A 131 -9.01 5.59 -9.59
CA SER A 131 -9.86 6.79 -9.66
C SER A 131 -11.35 6.48 -9.58
N ALA A 132 -11.77 5.28 -10.00
CA ALA A 132 -13.15 4.81 -9.89
C ALA A 132 -13.58 4.45 -8.46
N HIS A 133 -12.64 4.23 -7.54
CA HIS A 133 -12.91 3.83 -6.16
C HIS A 133 -13.06 5.04 -5.22
N HIS A 134 -14.12 5.83 -5.42
CA HIS A 134 -14.35 7.07 -4.64
C HIS A 134 -14.47 6.83 -3.12
N LYS A 135 -15.04 5.71 -2.70
CA LYS A 135 -15.14 5.37 -1.26
C LYS A 135 -13.77 5.17 -0.63
N VAL A 136 -12.85 4.56 -1.35
CA VAL A 136 -11.47 4.33 -0.88
C VAL A 136 -10.70 5.65 -0.84
N GLN A 137 -10.86 6.51 -1.85
CA GLN A 137 -10.27 7.86 -1.83
C GLN A 137 -10.75 8.65 -0.61
N SER A 138 -12.07 8.68 -0.36
CA SER A 138 -12.65 9.34 0.80
C SER A 138 -12.14 8.76 2.14
N LEU A 139 -11.86 7.46 2.18
CA LEU A 139 -11.26 6.83 3.35
C LEU A 139 -9.87 7.40 3.64
N TYR A 140 -9.01 7.46 2.63
CA TYR A 140 -7.67 8.03 2.77
C TYR A 140 -7.70 9.54 3.07
N GLU A 141 -8.63 10.30 2.50
CA GLU A 141 -8.84 11.71 2.87
C GLU A 141 -9.14 11.87 4.35
N ARG A 142 -10.01 11.02 4.92
CA ARG A 142 -10.27 11.00 6.38
C ARG A 142 -9.04 10.64 7.22
N TRP A 143 -8.06 9.94 6.64
CA TRP A 143 -6.78 9.63 7.29
C TRP A 143 -5.72 10.71 7.08
N GLY A 144 -6.09 11.82 6.46
CA GLY A 144 -5.24 12.99 6.28
C GLY A 144 -4.45 13.04 4.98
N TYR A 145 -4.78 12.18 4.01
CA TYR A 145 -4.21 12.27 2.65
C TYR A 145 -4.92 13.33 1.83
N ASN A 146 -4.17 13.94 0.90
CA ASN A 146 -4.70 14.86 -0.11
C ASN A 146 -4.43 14.30 -1.50
N LYS A 147 -5.41 14.37 -2.39
CA LYS A 147 -5.22 14.05 -3.81
C LYS A 147 -4.35 15.15 -4.44
N VAL A 148 -3.25 14.75 -5.08
CA VAL A 148 -2.30 15.65 -5.72
C VAL A 148 -2.28 15.53 -7.25
N GLY A 149 -3.03 14.60 -7.81
CA GLY A 149 -3.17 14.38 -9.24
C GLY A 149 -3.65 12.99 -9.58
N GLU A 150 -3.42 12.60 -10.83
CA GLU A 150 -3.74 11.27 -11.35
C GLU A 150 -2.57 10.71 -12.13
N ALA A 151 -2.40 9.39 -12.11
CA ALA A 151 -1.36 8.67 -12.83
C ALA A 151 -1.88 7.35 -13.38
N LYS A 152 -1.26 6.93 -14.48
CA LYS A 152 -1.39 5.58 -15.04
C LYS A 152 0.01 4.99 -15.19
N PRO A 153 0.53 4.30 -14.15
CA PRO A 153 1.94 3.89 -14.09
C PRO A 153 2.36 2.87 -15.15
N SER A 154 1.42 2.07 -15.66
CA SER A 154 1.63 1.09 -16.72
C SER A 154 0.43 1.05 -17.67
N ASP A 155 0.63 0.47 -18.87
CA ASP A 155 -0.41 0.44 -19.91
C ASP A 155 -1.66 -0.35 -19.49
N ASP A 156 -1.46 -1.40 -18.67
CA ASP A 156 -2.53 -2.26 -18.15
C ASP A 156 -3.07 -1.81 -16.78
N SER A 157 -2.43 -0.80 -16.14
CA SER A 157 -2.92 -0.30 -14.85
C SER A 157 -4.16 0.57 -15.02
N PRO A 158 -5.07 0.59 -14.03
CA PRO A 158 -6.15 1.57 -14.01
C PRO A 158 -5.61 3.00 -13.83
N LEU A 159 -6.40 4.00 -14.25
CA LEU A 159 -6.15 5.38 -13.85
C LEU A 159 -6.31 5.48 -12.33
N SER A 160 -5.33 6.06 -11.66
CA SER A 160 -5.29 6.14 -10.21
C SER A 160 -5.14 7.58 -9.72
N ALA A 161 -5.83 7.92 -8.66
CA ALA A 161 -5.57 9.13 -7.88
C ALA A 161 -4.22 8.95 -7.16
N VAL A 162 -3.36 9.95 -7.31
CA VAL A 162 -2.12 10.07 -6.52
C VAL A 162 -2.45 10.84 -5.26
N MET A 163 -2.21 10.23 -4.11
CA MET A 163 -2.49 10.84 -2.82
C MET A 163 -1.22 10.94 -1.99
N ALA A 164 -1.11 12.00 -1.19
CA ALA A 164 0.04 12.24 -0.33
C ALA A 164 -0.38 12.79 1.03
N LYS A 165 0.40 12.46 2.05
CA LYS A 165 0.23 12.94 3.43
C LYS A 165 1.59 13.29 4.00
N GLU A 166 1.69 14.48 4.62
CA GLU A 166 2.86 14.87 5.41
C GLU A 166 2.84 14.11 6.75
N LEU A 167 3.99 13.54 7.11
CA LEU A 167 4.19 12.89 8.38
C LEU A 167 4.82 13.88 9.35
N LYS A 168 4.07 14.23 10.40
CA LYS A 168 4.62 15.05 11.48
C LYS A 168 5.66 14.21 12.23
N ARG A 169 6.88 14.73 12.29
CA ARG A 169 7.91 14.22 13.20
C ARG A 169 7.87 15.10 14.45
N ASP A 170 7.61 14.49 15.59
CA ASP A 170 7.81 15.11 16.88
C ASP A 170 9.31 15.25 17.19
#